data_4622dbadd17d4a0dd73ae08941ea308c
#
_entry.id   4622dbadd17d4a0dd73ae08941ea308c
#
_cell.length_a   1.000
_cell.length_b   1.000
_cell.length_c   1.000
_cell.angle_alpha   90.00
_cell.angle_beta   90.00
_cell.angle_gamma   90.00
#
_symmetry.space_group_name_H-M   'P 1'
#
loop_
_entity.id
_entity.type
_entity.pdbx_description
1 polymer ?
#
loop_
_entity_poly.entity_id
_entity_poly.type
_entity_poly.pdbx_seq_one_letter_code
_entity_poly.pdbx_strand_id
1 'polypeptide(L)'
;EKDRLLIATSISGQLISLDKSTRTKRIVAKKIGRGDGIEAVGENDYLITDYSGRIFYFSPLENMHLLLDRRGKKHTADIEYIPSKQLLIVPNHRNNTVQAFRLNWK
;
A
#
# COMPACT_ATOMS: atom_id res chain seq x y z
N GLU A 1 6.34 -1.63 -11.51
CA GLU A 1 6.03 -2.66 -12.50
C GLU A 1 6.72 -2.41 -13.83
N LYS A 2 6.78 -3.44 -14.65
CA LYS A 2 7.49 -3.36 -15.93
C LYS A 2 6.87 -2.34 -16.89
N ASP A 3 5.56 -2.40 -17.05
CA ASP A 3 4.85 -1.65 -18.08
C ASP A 3 4.10 -0.43 -17.56
N ARG A 4 3.97 -0.29 -16.25
CA ARG A 4 3.23 0.81 -15.64
C ARG A 4 3.85 1.25 -14.32
N LEU A 5 3.53 2.48 -13.94
CA LEU A 5 3.81 3.02 -12.61
C LEU A 5 2.53 3.03 -11.80
N LEU A 6 2.62 2.66 -10.55
CA LEU A 6 1.54 2.85 -9.59
C LEU A 6 1.90 4.02 -8.68
N ILE A 7 0.97 4.92 -8.51
CA ILE A 7 1.17 6.16 -7.79
C ILE A 7 0.08 6.30 -6.73
N ALA A 8 0.50 6.37 -5.47
CA ALA A 8 -0.42 6.67 -4.38
C ALA A 8 -0.34 8.17 -4.08
N THR A 9 -1.49 8.84 -4.07
CA THR A 9 -1.54 10.28 -3.82
C THR A 9 -1.94 10.56 -2.38
N SER A 10 -1.29 11.56 -1.78
CA SER A 10 -1.52 11.87 -0.36
C SER A 10 -2.64 12.89 -0.13
N ILE A 11 -2.96 13.70 -1.11
CA ILE A 11 -4.01 14.72 -0.98
C ILE A 11 -5.35 14.21 -1.52
N SER A 12 -5.36 13.72 -2.75
CA SER A 12 -6.59 13.24 -3.37
C SER A 12 -6.99 11.82 -2.93
N GLY A 13 -6.10 11.08 -2.27
CA GLY A 13 -6.38 9.75 -1.77
C GLY A 13 -6.69 8.73 -2.85
N GLN A 14 -5.93 8.77 -3.94
CA GLN A 14 -6.14 7.92 -5.10
C GLN A 14 -4.94 7.01 -5.36
N LEU A 15 -5.21 5.83 -5.90
CA LEU A 15 -4.20 4.98 -6.51
C LEU A 15 -4.34 5.11 -8.03
N ILE A 16 -3.29 5.55 -8.68
CA ILE A 16 -3.27 5.85 -10.12
C ILE A 16 -2.32 4.89 -10.81
N SER A 17 -2.76 4.34 -11.93
CA SER A 17 -1.92 3.56 -12.84
C SER A 17 -1.53 4.43 -14.03
N LEU A 18 -0.25 4.54 -14.30
CA LEU A 18 0.29 5.26 -15.47
C LEU A 18 0.97 4.25 -16.39
N ASP A 19 0.44 4.11 -17.60
CA ASP A 19 1.06 3.28 -18.62
C ASP A 19 2.34 3.97 -19.11
N LYS A 20 3.46 3.28 -19.09
CA LYS A 20 4.76 3.86 -19.43
C LYS A 20 4.92 4.18 -20.92
N SER A 21 4.28 3.40 -21.79
CA SER A 21 4.42 3.60 -23.23
C SER A 21 3.45 4.64 -23.78
N THR A 22 2.18 4.56 -23.38
CA THR A 22 1.14 5.49 -23.88
C THR A 22 1.00 6.74 -23.03
N ARG A 23 1.54 6.70 -21.78
CA ARG A 23 1.38 7.74 -20.76
C ARG A 23 -0.07 7.98 -20.35
N THR A 24 -0.92 7.00 -20.57
CA THR A 24 -2.32 7.06 -20.17
C THR A 24 -2.42 6.85 -18.66
N LYS A 25 -3.17 7.71 -18.00
CA LYS A 25 -3.46 7.61 -16.56
C LYS A 25 -4.82 7.03 -16.35
N ARG A 26 -4.95 6.21 -15.30
CA ARG A 26 -6.23 5.66 -14.89
C ARG A 26 -6.28 5.56 -13.36
N ILE A 27 -7.38 6.01 -12.78
CA ILE A 27 -7.62 5.83 -11.35
C ILE A 27 -8.07 4.40 -11.13
N VAL A 28 -7.31 3.63 -10.36
CA VAL A 28 -7.63 2.22 -10.10
C VAL A 28 -8.24 1.99 -8.71
N ALA A 29 -8.05 2.94 -7.80
CA ALA A 29 -8.69 2.91 -6.49
C ALA A 29 -8.80 4.32 -5.91
N LYS A 30 -9.78 4.52 -5.01
CA LYS A 30 -10.03 5.79 -4.35
C LYS A 30 -10.12 5.56 -2.83
N LYS A 31 -10.12 6.65 -2.07
CA LYS A 31 -10.30 6.62 -0.61
C LYS A 31 -9.18 5.87 0.12
N ILE A 32 -7.96 5.96 -0.39
CA ILE A 32 -6.79 5.40 0.28
C ILE A 32 -6.22 6.35 1.34
N GLY A 33 -6.90 7.45 1.61
CA GLY A 33 -6.47 8.43 2.60
C GLY A 33 -5.23 9.19 2.14
N ARG A 34 -4.26 9.32 3.03
CA ARG A 34 -2.98 9.97 2.74
C ARG A 34 -1.97 8.91 2.31
N GLY A 35 -2.12 8.45 1.07
CA GLY A 35 -1.27 7.39 0.52
C GLY A 35 0.21 7.75 0.56
N ASP A 36 1.03 6.81 1.00
CA ASP A 36 2.46 7.02 1.15
C ASP A 36 3.28 5.86 0.58
N GLY A 37 3.19 4.66 1.14
CA GLY A 37 3.97 3.51 0.68
C GLY A 37 3.16 2.57 -0.19
N ILE A 38 3.82 1.96 -1.17
CA ILE A 38 3.26 0.90 -2.01
C ILE A 38 4.26 -0.24 -2.04
N GLU A 39 3.81 -1.46 -1.76
CA GLU A 39 4.65 -2.64 -1.76
C GLU A 39 3.97 -3.76 -2.55
N ALA A 40 4.68 -4.34 -3.50
CA ALA A 40 4.18 -5.47 -4.28
C ALA A 40 4.24 -6.74 -3.43
N VAL A 41 3.14 -7.49 -3.38
CA VAL A 41 3.06 -8.75 -2.63
C VAL A 41 2.67 -9.94 -3.50
N GLY A 42 2.50 -9.71 -4.80
CA GLY A 42 2.19 -10.71 -5.80
C GLY A 42 2.33 -10.10 -7.18
N GLU A 43 1.83 -10.78 -8.21
CA GLU A 43 1.97 -10.28 -9.59
C GLU A 43 1.21 -8.96 -9.81
N ASN A 44 0.01 -8.86 -9.26
CA ASN A 44 -0.82 -7.67 -9.41
C ASN A 44 -1.43 -7.22 -8.09
N ASP A 45 -0.88 -7.68 -6.98
CA ASP A 45 -1.39 -7.39 -5.65
C ASP A 45 -0.42 -6.48 -4.92
N TYR A 46 -0.97 -5.54 -4.16
CA TYR A 46 -0.19 -4.51 -3.50
C TYR A 46 -0.69 -4.23 -2.10
N LEU A 47 0.25 -3.87 -1.23
CA LEU A 47 -0.08 -3.24 0.04
C LEU A 47 0.14 -1.74 -0.12
N ILE A 48 -0.77 -0.95 0.40
CA ILE A 48 -0.73 0.51 0.31
C ILE A 48 -0.91 1.07 1.70
N THR A 49 0.00 1.94 2.11
CA THR A 49 -0.11 2.58 3.42
C THR A 49 -0.78 3.95 3.29
N ASP A 50 -1.58 4.26 4.30
CA ASP A 50 -2.13 5.56 4.57
C ASP A 50 -1.38 6.11 5.79
N TYR A 51 -0.77 7.28 5.64
CA TYR A 51 0.05 7.88 6.68
C TYR A 51 -0.69 8.02 8.03
N SER A 52 -2.01 8.15 8.00
CA SER A 52 -2.80 8.27 9.23
C SER A 52 -2.88 6.98 10.06
N GLY A 53 -2.44 5.83 9.51
CA GLY A 53 -2.31 4.60 10.27
C GLY A 53 -3.01 3.38 9.69
N ARG A 54 -3.45 3.43 8.43
CA ARG A 54 -4.10 2.29 7.78
C ARG A 54 -3.17 1.60 6.80
N ILE A 55 -3.38 0.30 6.62
CA ILE A 55 -2.73 -0.49 5.59
C ILE A 55 -3.82 -1.21 4.81
N PHE A 56 -3.83 -1.00 3.50
CA PHE A 56 -4.79 -1.61 2.58
C PHE A 56 -4.12 -2.69 1.74
N TYR A 57 -4.89 -3.73 1.43
CA TYR A 57 -4.56 -4.70 0.41
C TYR A 57 -5.38 -4.37 -0.85
N PHE A 58 -4.72 -4.33 -1.98
CA PHE A 58 -5.36 -4.07 -3.28
C PHE A 58 -5.03 -5.19 -4.26
N SER A 59 -6.06 -5.69 -4.93
CA SER A 59 -5.89 -6.57 -6.09
C SER A 59 -6.93 -6.21 -7.16
N PRO A 60 -6.64 -6.46 -8.44
CA PRO A 60 -7.61 -6.20 -9.50
C PRO A 60 -8.91 -7.00 -9.36
N LEU A 61 -8.85 -8.17 -8.72
CA LEU A 61 -10.01 -9.05 -8.55
C LEU A 61 -10.85 -8.68 -7.33
N GLU A 62 -10.20 -8.25 -6.26
CA GLU A 62 -10.87 -8.05 -4.97
C GLU A 62 -10.99 -6.58 -4.56
N ASN A 63 -10.46 -5.67 -5.38
CA ASN A 63 -10.41 -4.25 -5.10
C ASN A 63 -9.59 -3.94 -3.83
N MET A 64 -10.09 -3.06 -2.97
CA MET A 64 -9.39 -2.62 -1.78
C MET A 64 -9.96 -3.28 -0.53
N HIS A 65 -9.07 -3.80 0.31
CA HIS A 65 -9.44 -4.31 1.63
C HIS A 65 -8.60 -3.62 2.69
N LEU A 66 -9.23 -3.21 3.77
CA LEU A 66 -8.54 -2.67 4.94
C LEU A 66 -7.98 -3.83 5.76
N LEU A 67 -6.65 -3.93 5.84
CA LEU A 67 -5.99 -4.98 6.62
C LEU A 67 -5.74 -4.54 8.05
N LEU A 68 -5.33 -3.29 8.24
CA LEU A 68 -4.92 -2.79 9.54
C LEU A 68 -5.34 -1.34 9.67
N ASP A 69 -5.97 -0.99 10.80
CA ASP A 69 -6.36 0.38 11.10
C ASP A 69 -5.88 0.74 12.50
N ARG A 70 -4.88 1.62 12.55
CA ARG A 70 -4.32 2.12 13.81
C ARG A 70 -4.34 3.65 13.85
N ARG A 71 -5.33 4.24 13.17
CA ARG A 71 -5.48 5.69 13.16
C ARG A 71 -5.63 6.23 14.58
N GLY A 72 -4.95 7.34 14.84
CA GLY A 72 -4.91 7.95 16.16
C GLY A 72 -3.94 7.32 17.14
N LYS A 73 -3.36 6.16 16.81
CA LYS A 73 -2.38 5.47 17.66
C LYS A 73 -0.99 5.47 17.06
N LYS A 74 -0.89 5.17 15.77
CA LYS A 74 0.39 5.08 15.06
C LYS A 74 0.25 5.62 13.65
N HIS A 75 1.33 6.15 13.11
CA HIS A 75 1.41 6.60 11.73
C HIS A 75 2.19 5.58 10.93
N THR A 76 1.65 5.21 9.77
CA THR A 76 2.33 4.30 8.85
C THR A 76 2.81 5.09 7.64
N ALA A 77 4.04 4.89 7.26
CA ALA A 77 4.61 5.52 6.08
C ALA A 77 5.04 4.44 5.10
N ASP A 78 6.33 4.34 4.84
CA ASP A 78 6.84 3.29 3.98
C ASP A 78 6.79 1.92 4.68
N ILE A 79 6.75 0.87 3.90
CA ILE A 79 6.71 -0.51 4.39
C ILE A 79 7.61 -1.37 3.53
N GLU A 80 7.98 -2.55 4.03
CA GLU A 80 8.74 -3.54 3.29
C GLU A 80 8.09 -4.90 3.46
N TYR A 81 7.97 -5.65 2.38
CA TYR A 81 7.44 -7.01 2.42
C TYR A 81 8.52 -8.01 2.03
N ILE A 82 8.69 -9.06 2.84
CA ILE A 82 9.64 -10.13 2.58
C ILE A 82 8.87 -11.37 2.12
N PRO A 83 8.81 -11.64 0.80
CA PRO A 83 7.96 -12.71 0.26
C PRO A 83 8.30 -14.09 0.79
N SER A 84 9.60 -14.41 0.93
CA SER A 84 10.06 -15.73 1.39
C SER A 84 9.60 -16.06 2.80
N LYS A 85 9.28 -15.05 3.60
CA LYS A 85 8.82 -15.21 4.99
C LYS A 85 7.39 -14.78 5.19
N GLN A 86 6.75 -14.25 4.16
CA GLN A 86 5.41 -13.63 4.24
C GLN A 86 5.34 -12.61 5.38
N LEU A 87 6.37 -11.80 5.49
CA LEU A 87 6.56 -10.90 6.61
C LEU A 87 6.48 -9.45 6.13
N LEU A 88 5.58 -8.69 6.74
CA LEU A 88 5.43 -7.27 6.52
C LEU A 88 6.13 -6.51 7.64
N ILE A 89 7.06 -5.64 7.27
CA ILE A 89 7.80 -4.78 8.21
C ILE A 89 7.21 -3.39 8.14
N VAL A 90 6.79 -2.88 9.29
CA VAL A 90 6.12 -1.57 9.39
C VAL A 90 6.85 -0.69 10.38
N PRO A 91 7.69 0.25 9.90
CA PRO A 91 8.22 1.31 10.75
C PRO A 91 7.09 2.28 11.12
N ASN A 92 6.99 2.61 12.40
CA ASN A 92 5.96 3.51 12.89
C ASN A 92 6.53 4.91 13.07
N HIS A 93 6.12 5.81 12.20
CA HIS A 93 6.56 7.20 12.26
C HIS A 93 6.14 7.83 13.60
N ARG A 94 7.03 8.59 14.21
CA ARG A 94 6.84 9.29 15.51
C ARG A 94 6.78 8.38 16.75
N ASN A 95 6.71 7.06 16.58
CA ASN A 95 6.65 6.14 17.73
C ASN A 95 7.97 5.46 18.01
N ASN A 96 9.00 5.65 17.16
CA ASN A 96 10.32 5.04 17.28
C ASN A 96 10.26 3.52 17.43
N THR A 97 9.31 2.89 16.73
CA THR A 97 9.11 1.45 16.78
C THR A 97 9.05 0.87 15.37
N VAL A 98 9.40 -0.42 15.27
CA VAL A 98 9.23 -1.21 14.05
C VAL A 98 8.45 -2.46 14.44
N GLN A 99 7.41 -2.75 13.68
CA GLN A 99 6.60 -3.95 13.90
C GLN A 99 6.70 -4.87 12.69
N ALA A 100 6.58 -6.17 12.94
CA ALA A 100 6.56 -7.18 11.90
C ALA A 100 5.27 -7.97 12.02
N PHE A 101 4.58 -8.16 10.90
CA PHE A 101 3.33 -8.91 10.83
C PHE A 101 3.48 -10.04 9.82
N ARG A 102 3.09 -11.24 10.21
CA ARG A 102 3.02 -12.37 9.28
C ARG A 102 1.69 -12.29 8.54
N LEU A 103 1.77 -12.30 7.21
CA LEU A 103 0.58 -12.30 6.36
C LEU A 103 0.30 -13.72 5.90
N ASN A 104 -0.94 -14.18 6.08
CA ASN A 104 -1.35 -15.51 5.66
C ASN A 104 -2.13 -15.40 4.35
N TRP A 105 -1.44 -15.68 3.24
CA TRP A 105 -2.06 -15.74 1.91
C TRP A 105 -2.63 -17.13 1.66
N LYS A 106 -3.77 -17.18 1.05
CA LYS A 106 -4.35 -18.45 0.63
C LYS A 106 -3.89 -18.81 -0.77
#